data_baeef41e6fe966889be6613fd540884f
#
_entry.id   baeef41e6fe966889be6613fd540884f
#
_cell.length_a   1.000
_cell.length_b   1.000
_cell.length_c   1.000
_cell.angle_alpha   90.00
_cell.angle_beta   90.00
_cell.angle_gamma   90.00
#
_symmetry.space_group_name_H-M   'P 1'
#
loop_
_entity.id
_entity.type
_entity.pdbx_description
1 polymer ?
#
loop_
_entity_poly.entity_id
_entity_poly.type
_entity_poly.pdbx_seq_one_letter_code
_entity_poly.pdbx_strand_id
1 'polypeptide(L)'
;MITQTIKEWRGVKGLVAAEVLTDDNGTDGYTTGTPFDIAGVAELSRTRDVTNEAHYYNDIPAVVISGESPDTVTVSVSAIPLDVFAKITGQTYDNATGMLIEGQRTPKYFAIGYITENTAGEEVYVWRLKGMFNIPDQDNSTIDDGTDANGQELIYTGVETAHKFTKTGKGARAINVETAKDLVDTANFFATVQTPDTITPKVAYTITIVQGESTNGFVTKGGEFVTNATPIYKDETLLIHPYNSARTSMVYSVGGAAIETRNQAGNTTFSYTVRGDTTITFYDVQ
;
A
#
# COMPACT_ATOMS: atom_id res chain seq x y z
N MET A 1 -11.99 -4.74 32.50
CA MET A 1 -10.58 -5.12 32.19
C MET A 1 -10.31 -4.65 30.78
N ILE A 2 -9.32 -3.79 30.56
CA ILE A 2 -8.95 -3.35 29.21
C ILE A 2 -8.13 -4.48 28.63
N THR A 3 -8.66 -5.17 27.62
CA THR A 3 -7.93 -6.23 26.90
C THR A 3 -7.08 -5.53 25.85
N GLN A 4 -5.79 -5.35 26.15
CA GLN A 4 -4.83 -4.81 25.17
C GLN A 4 -4.31 -5.96 24.31
N THR A 5 -4.49 -5.86 23.00
CA THR A 5 -3.86 -6.79 22.06
C THR A 5 -2.43 -6.35 21.84
N ILE A 6 -1.47 -7.18 22.26
CA ILE A 6 -0.04 -6.92 22.07
C ILE A 6 0.35 -7.48 20.70
N LYS A 7 0.91 -6.63 19.85
CA LYS A 7 1.43 -6.98 18.52
C LYS A 7 2.83 -6.40 18.39
N GLU A 8 3.72 -7.15 17.78
CA GLU A 8 5.09 -6.74 17.48
C GLU A 8 5.32 -6.75 15.96
N TRP A 9 6.23 -5.93 15.48
CA TRP A 9 6.62 -5.95 14.07
C TRP A 9 7.48 -7.17 13.80
N ARG A 10 7.11 -7.90 12.76
CA ARG A 10 7.76 -9.13 12.35
C ARG A 10 7.77 -9.24 10.83
N GLY A 11 8.93 -9.10 10.26
CA GLY A 11 9.11 -9.29 8.82
C GLY A 11 9.00 -8.01 8.01
N VAL A 12 9.75 -8.02 6.93
CA VAL A 12 9.77 -7.02 5.86
C VAL A 12 9.87 -7.76 4.54
N LYS A 13 9.19 -7.28 3.51
CA LYS A 13 9.22 -7.87 2.17
C LYS A 13 8.99 -6.84 1.09
N GLY A 14 9.45 -7.13 -0.12
CA GLY A 14 9.22 -6.33 -1.30
C GLY A 14 9.88 -4.95 -1.18
N LEU A 15 11.09 -4.77 -1.72
CA LEU A 15 11.78 -3.48 -1.73
C LEU A 15 11.82 -2.94 -3.15
N VAL A 16 11.04 -1.90 -3.39
CA VAL A 16 10.96 -1.22 -4.69
C VAL A 16 11.43 0.23 -4.57
N ALA A 17 11.91 0.80 -5.67
CA ALA A 17 12.22 2.22 -5.76
C ALA A 17 11.66 2.83 -7.03
N ALA A 18 11.39 4.14 -7.00
CA ALA A 18 11.05 4.93 -8.17
C ALA A 18 11.80 6.27 -8.13
N GLU A 19 12.38 6.69 -9.23
CA GLU A 19 13.05 7.99 -9.33
C GLU A 19 12.03 9.12 -9.14
N VAL A 20 12.31 10.09 -8.29
CA VAL A 20 11.53 11.32 -8.17
C VAL A 20 11.94 12.26 -9.29
N LEU A 21 11.05 12.53 -10.22
CA LEU A 21 11.30 13.36 -11.40
C LEU A 21 11.07 14.84 -11.11
N THR A 22 9.98 15.15 -10.41
CA THR A 22 9.65 16.52 -9.97
C THR A 22 9.16 16.49 -8.51
N ASP A 23 9.49 17.54 -7.78
CA ASP A 23 9.00 17.76 -6.41
C ASP A 23 8.97 19.27 -6.13
N ASP A 24 7.91 19.92 -6.54
CA ASP A 24 7.69 21.35 -6.36
C ASP A 24 6.23 21.67 -6.04
N ASN A 25 5.92 22.94 -5.77
CA ASN A 25 4.55 23.42 -5.58
C ASN A 25 3.97 24.08 -6.85
N GLY A 26 4.65 23.92 -7.99
CA GLY A 26 4.22 24.45 -9.28
C GLY A 26 3.25 23.50 -10.01
N THR A 27 3.21 23.67 -11.34
CA THR A 27 2.28 22.92 -12.20
C THR A 27 2.60 21.42 -12.26
N ASP A 28 3.89 21.06 -12.16
CA ASP A 28 4.33 19.67 -12.31
C ASP A 28 4.18 18.88 -11.01
N GLY A 29 4.16 19.56 -9.87
CA GLY A 29 3.87 18.97 -8.57
C GLY A 29 4.88 17.89 -8.18
N TYR A 30 4.38 16.76 -7.67
CA TYR A 30 5.17 15.59 -7.33
C TYR A 30 4.95 14.49 -8.36
N THR A 31 5.99 14.14 -9.11
CA THR A 31 5.95 13.06 -10.11
C THR A 31 7.11 12.10 -9.94
N THR A 32 6.88 10.85 -10.30
CA THR A 32 7.88 9.77 -10.20
C THR A 32 7.94 8.95 -11.48
N GLY A 33 9.07 8.31 -11.69
CA GLY A 33 9.22 7.27 -12.70
C GLY A 33 8.50 5.98 -12.31
N THR A 34 8.57 4.97 -13.18
CA THR A 34 8.04 3.64 -12.92
C THR A 34 8.84 2.95 -11.81
N PRO A 35 8.16 2.37 -10.79
CA PRO A 35 8.82 1.58 -9.77
C PRO A 35 9.57 0.37 -10.35
N PHE A 36 10.65 0.00 -9.71
CA PHE A 36 11.48 -1.17 -10.03
C PHE A 36 11.95 -1.85 -8.74
N ASP A 37 12.18 -3.15 -8.81
CA ASP A 37 12.73 -3.92 -7.70
C ASP A 37 14.21 -3.59 -7.49
N ILE A 38 14.65 -3.50 -6.24
CA ILE A 38 16.06 -3.28 -5.90
C ILE A 38 16.77 -4.63 -5.70
N ALA A 39 16.37 -5.37 -4.68
CA ALA A 39 16.92 -6.66 -4.30
C ALA A 39 16.03 -7.34 -3.26
N GLY A 40 16.32 -8.60 -2.93
CA GLY A 40 15.66 -9.28 -1.81
C GLY A 40 16.04 -8.62 -0.49
N VAL A 41 15.04 -8.30 0.36
CA VAL A 41 15.26 -7.66 1.65
C VAL A 41 15.31 -8.70 2.77
N ALA A 42 16.33 -8.60 3.63
CA ALA A 42 16.48 -9.43 4.82
C ALA A 42 16.07 -8.70 6.10
N GLU A 43 16.47 -7.45 6.23
CA GLU A 43 16.19 -6.61 7.40
C GLU A 43 16.00 -5.16 6.98
N LEU A 44 15.15 -4.44 7.70
CA LEU A 44 14.97 -3.00 7.54
C LEU A 44 14.87 -2.35 8.91
N SER A 45 15.73 -1.36 9.14
CA SER A 45 15.72 -0.51 10.33
C SER A 45 15.48 0.95 9.93
N ARG A 46 14.71 1.66 10.73
CA ARG A 46 14.47 3.09 10.53
C ARG A 46 14.75 3.87 11.80
N THR A 47 15.57 4.87 11.68
CA THR A 47 15.86 5.83 12.76
C THR A 47 15.46 7.24 12.36
N ARG A 48 15.08 8.03 13.32
CA ARG A 48 14.78 9.46 13.18
C ARG A 48 15.04 10.16 14.49
N ASP A 49 15.92 11.12 14.47
CA ASP A 49 16.23 11.91 15.66
C ASP A 49 15.27 13.11 15.73
N VAL A 50 14.74 13.30 16.92
CA VAL A 50 13.94 14.49 17.27
C VAL A 50 14.64 15.17 18.43
N THR A 51 15.06 16.40 18.22
CA THR A 51 15.65 17.23 19.28
C THR A 51 14.60 18.19 19.80
N ASN A 52 14.45 18.25 21.12
CA ASN A 52 13.60 19.23 21.79
C ASN A 52 14.48 20.08 22.71
N GLU A 53 14.61 21.37 22.40
CA GLU A 53 15.39 22.29 23.15
C GLU A 53 14.48 23.27 23.91
N ALA A 54 14.62 23.32 25.23
CA ALA A 54 13.85 24.23 26.06
C ALA A 54 14.59 25.56 26.20
N HIS A 55 13.93 26.64 25.83
CA HIS A 55 14.43 28.01 26.05
C HIS A 55 13.82 28.60 27.30
N TYR A 56 14.69 29.14 28.15
CA TYR A 56 14.35 29.69 29.46
C TYR A 56 14.23 31.21 29.39
N TYR A 57 13.17 31.75 30.00
CA TYR A 57 12.96 33.16 30.20
C TYR A 57 12.59 33.37 31.69
N ASN A 58 13.28 34.28 32.37
CA ASN A 58 13.10 34.54 33.81
C ASN A 58 13.21 33.23 34.63
N ASP A 59 14.20 32.41 34.32
CA ASP A 59 14.50 31.13 34.99
C ASP A 59 13.40 30.05 34.88
N ILE A 60 12.43 30.27 33.96
CA ILE A 60 11.34 29.33 33.68
C ILE A 60 11.43 28.85 32.26
N PRO A 61 11.29 27.52 31.99
CA PRO A 61 11.19 27.01 30.62
C PRO A 61 9.90 27.54 29.99
N ALA A 62 10.02 28.47 29.04
CA ALA A 62 8.88 29.16 28.44
C ALA A 62 8.55 28.70 27.05
N VAL A 63 9.54 28.21 26.27
CA VAL A 63 9.37 27.76 24.89
C VAL A 63 10.18 26.50 24.69
N VAL A 64 9.59 25.50 24.00
CA VAL A 64 10.29 24.31 23.51
C VAL A 64 10.34 24.37 21.99
N ILE A 65 11.54 24.37 21.42
CA ILE A 65 11.76 24.29 19.99
C ILE A 65 12.06 22.84 19.64
N SER A 66 11.25 22.28 18.75
CA SER A 66 11.44 20.91 18.25
C SER A 66 12.07 20.94 16.86
N GLY A 67 13.18 20.24 16.71
CA GLY A 67 13.85 20.00 15.42
C GLY A 67 13.73 18.53 15.03
N GLU A 68 13.47 18.27 13.76
CA GLU A 68 13.35 16.92 13.24
C GLU A 68 14.43 16.66 12.18
N SER A 69 15.20 15.60 12.37
CA SER A 69 16.21 15.13 11.41
C SER A 69 15.58 14.40 10.20
N PRO A 70 16.31 14.24 9.09
CA PRO A 70 15.95 13.30 8.04
C PRO A 70 15.73 11.89 8.59
N ASP A 71 14.89 11.10 7.93
CA ASP A 71 14.75 9.66 8.23
C ASP A 71 15.96 8.91 7.66
N THR A 72 16.61 8.09 8.48
CA THR A 72 17.61 7.12 8.00
C THR A 72 17.00 5.74 7.98
N VAL A 73 16.95 5.11 6.79
CA VAL A 73 16.46 3.75 6.60
C VAL A 73 17.66 2.90 6.16
N THR A 74 18.03 1.97 7.01
CA THR A 74 19.09 0.99 6.74
C THR A 74 18.44 -0.32 6.36
N VAL A 75 18.83 -0.88 5.20
CA VAL A 75 18.23 -2.09 4.66
C VAL A 75 19.34 -3.09 4.33
N SER A 76 19.28 -4.28 4.96
CA SER A 76 20.11 -5.42 4.56
C SER A 76 19.44 -6.13 3.40
N VAL A 77 20.13 -6.21 2.27
CA VAL A 77 19.62 -6.77 1.01
C VAL A 77 20.53 -7.87 0.47
N SER A 78 19.98 -8.71 -0.40
CA SER A 78 20.77 -9.61 -1.22
C SER A 78 21.64 -8.82 -2.21
N ALA A 79 22.49 -9.50 -2.98
CA ALA A 79 23.29 -8.83 -4.02
C ALA A 79 22.43 -7.98 -4.95
N ILE A 80 22.76 -6.70 -5.08
CA ILE A 80 22.07 -5.75 -5.96
C ILE A 80 22.61 -5.92 -7.39
N PRO A 81 21.75 -6.11 -8.42
CA PRO A 81 22.18 -6.13 -9.80
C PRO A 81 22.91 -4.83 -10.19
N LEU A 82 23.98 -4.92 -11.00
CA LEU A 82 24.83 -3.76 -11.32
C LEU A 82 24.10 -2.63 -12.03
N ASP A 83 23.12 -2.93 -12.85
CA ASP A 83 22.26 -1.94 -13.51
C ASP A 83 21.37 -1.18 -12.50
N VAL A 84 20.82 -1.89 -11.53
CA VAL A 84 20.05 -1.31 -10.43
C VAL A 84 20.97 -0.50 -9.51
N PHE A 85 22.16 -1.03 -9.20
CA PHE A 85 23.17 -0.33 -8.41
C PHE A 85 23.55 1.02 -9.05
N ALA A 86 23.86 1.02 -10.36
CA ALA A 86 24.15 2.24 -11.10
C ALA A 86 22.98 3.23 -11.04
N LYS A 87 21.76 2.73 -11.19
CA LYS A 87 20.55 3.56 -11.19
C LYS A 87 20.33 4.26 -9.85
N ILE A 88 20.44 3.55 -8.73
CA ILE A 88 20.20 4.11 -7.39
C ILE A 88 21.34 4.99 -6.90
N THR A 89 22.58 4.73 -7.33
CA THR A 89 23.76 5.51 -6.94
C THR A 89 24.05 6.68 -7.88
N GLY A 90 23.41 6.71 -9.06
CA GLY A 90 23.67 7.72 -10.09
C GLY A 90 24.99 7.53 -10.83
N GLN A 91 25.47 6.29 -10.90
CA GLN A 91 26.64 5.89 -11.70
C GLN A 91 26.25 5.51 -13.14
N THR A 92 27.20 5.21 -13.98
CA THR A 92 26.97 4.86 -15.37
C THR A 92 26.99 3.35 -15.56
N TYR A 93 25.96 2.81 -16.20
CA TYR A 93 25.92 1.40 -16.62
C TYR A 93 25.83 1.30 -18.13
N ASP A 94 26.72 0.51 -18.74
CA ASP A 94 26.70 0.23 -20.17
C ASP A 94 25.94 -1.07 -20.44
N ASN A 95 24.72 -0.93 -20.95
CA ASN A 95 23.85 -2.06 -21.28
C ASN A 95 24.43 -2.98 -22.39
N ALA A 96 25.32 -2.47 -23.23
CA ALA A 96 25.89 -3.26 -24.33
C ALA A 96 26.97 -4.23 -23.84
N THR A 97 27.70 -3.86 -22.81
CA THR A 97 28.82 -4.64 -22.24
C THR A 97 28.55 -5.22 -20.87
N GLY A 98 27.47 -4.76 -20.20
CA GLY A 98 27.19 -5.14 -18.80
C GLY A 98 28.14 -4.49 -17.79
N MET A 99 28.84 -3.41 -18.19
CA MET A 99 29.87 -2.78 -17.40
C MET A 99 29.33 -1.66 -16.53
N LEU A 100 29.60 -1.71 -15.23
CA LEU A 100 29.44 -0.59 -14.31
C LEU A 100 30.70 0.27 -14.33
N ILE A 101 30.52 1.56 -14.56
CA ILE A 101 31.62 2.54 -14.55
C ILE A 101 31.47 3.37 -13.28
N GLU A 102 32.37 3.14 -12.33
CA GLU A 102 32.44 3.91 -11.11
C GLU A 102 33.26 5.19 -11.30
N GLY A 103 32.63 6.31 -11.01
CA GLY A 103 33.25 7.62 -11.19
C GLY A 103 32.42 8.74 -10.56
N GLN A 104 32.43 9.90 -11.20
CA GLN A 104 31.60 11.01 -10.77
C GLN A 104 30.13 10.64 -10.96
N ARG A 105 29.36 10.56 -9.84
CA ARG A 105 27.95 10.22 -9.84
C ARG A 105 27.05 11.45 -10.01
N THR A 106 25.89 11.26 -10.56
CA THR A 106 24.80 12.23 -10.56
C THR A 106 23.73 11.78 -9.56
N PRO A 107 23.76 12.29 -8.31
CA PRO A 107 22.81 11.88 -7.30
C PRO A 107 21.38 12.20 -7.72
N LYS A 108 20.45 11.28 -7.43
CA LYS A 108 19.03 11.40 -7.72
C LYS A 108 18.22 11.14 -6.48
N TYR A 109 17.02 11.69 -6.45
CA TYR A 109 16.03 11.37 -5.41
C TYR A 109 15.18 10.17 -5.82
N PHE A 110 14.85 9.35 -4.85
CA PHE A 110 14.00 8.18 -5.03
C PHE A 110 12.89 8.16 -3.98
N ALA A 111 11.73 7.65 -4.38
CA ALA A 111 10.76 7.09 -3.47
C ALA A 111 11.06 5.61 -3.27
N ILE A 112 10.90 5.08 -2.05
CA ILE A 112 11.05 3.65 -1.78
C ILE A 112 9.77 3.07 -1.19
N GLY A 113 9.41 1.88 -1.67
CA GLY A 113 8.24 1.15 -1.21
C GLY A 113 8.63 -0.20 -0.61
N TYR A 114 7.96 -0.61 0.46
CA TYR A 114 8.14 -1.90 1.11
C TYR A 114 6.92 -2.28 1.96
N ILE A 115 6.86 -3.53 2.35
CA ILE A 115 5.80 -4.08 3.19
C ILE A 115 6.40 -4.48 4.54
N THR A 116 5.76 -4.08 5.63
CA THR A 116 6.03 -4.61 6.97
C THR A 116 4.86 -5.44 7.46
N GLU A 117 5.12 -6.44 8.29
CA GLU A 117 4.12 -7.34 8.84
C GLU A 117 4.25 -7.40 10.35
N ASN A 118 3.14 -7.54 11.07
CA ASN A 118 3.14 -7.76 12.51
C ASN A 118 2.94 -9.24 12.88
N THR A 119 3.05 -9.56 14.16
CA THR A 119 2.89 -10.94 14.66
C THR A 119 1.49 -11.53 14.48
N ALA A 120 0.50 -10.73 14.14
CA ALA A 120 -0.85 -11.18 13.78
C ALA A 120 -1.01 -11.44 12.26
N GLY A 121 0.04 -11.29 11.45
CA GLY A 121 -0.03 -11.43 10.00
C GLY A 121 -0.64 -10.22 9.29
N GLU A 122 -0.81 -9.10 9.99
CA GLU A 122 -1.34 -7.89 9.38
C GLU A 122 -0.22 -7.09 8.71
N GLU A 123 -0.42 -6.75 7.46
CA GLU A 123 0.55 -6.02 6.65
C GLU A 123 0.30 -4.52 6.69
N VAL A 124 1.39 -3.76 6.64
CA VAL A 124 1.38 -2.31 6.39
C VAL A 124 2.22 -2.03 5.16
N TYR A 125 1.59 -1.43 4.17
CA TYR A 125 2.21 -1.01 2.93
C TYR A 125 2.75 0.40 3.09
N VAL A 126 4.02 0.58 2.78
CA VAL A 126 4.75 1.84 3.02
C VAL A 126 5.31 2.38 1.71
N TRP A 127 5.11 3.67 1.48
CA TRP A 127 5.93 4.46 0.56
C TRP A 127 6.62 5.58 1.32
N ARG A 128 7.95 5.70 1.16
CA ARG A 128 8.72 6.89 1.53
C ARG A 128 8.96 7.70 0.28
N LEU A 129 8.48 8.94 0.30
CA LEU A 129 8.24 9.69 -0.92
C LEU A 129 9.49 10.34 -1.51
N LYS A 130 10.49 10.70 -0.70
CA LYS A 130 11.69 11.36 -1.18
C LYS A 130 12.89 11.07 -0.31
N GLY A 131 13.98 10.66 -0.92
CA GLY A 131 15.27 10.48 -0.27
C GLY A 131 16.35 10.08 -1.25
N MET A 132 17.55 9.86 -0.75
CA MET A 132 18.71 9.51 -1.54
C MET A 132 19.37 8.26 -0.97
N PHE A 133 19.91 7.45 -1.86
CA PHE A 133 20.74 6.31 -1.49
C PHE A 133 22.20 6.71 -1.34
N ASN A 134 22.85 6.16 -0.33
CA ASN A 134 24.31 6.11 -0.28
C ASN A 134 24.85 5.08 -1.27
N ILE A 135 26.15 5.06 -1.50
CA ILE A 135 26.80 3.93 -2.17
C ILE A 135 26.77 2.77 -1.16
N PRO A 136 26.19 1.62 -1.52
CA PRO A 136 26.16 0.45 -0.64
C PRO A 136 27.57 -0.04 -0.32
N ASP A 137 27.79 -0.43 0.93
CA ASP A 137 28.99 -1.14 1.32
C ASP A 137 28.90 -2.59 0.81
N GLN A 138 30.02 -3.14 0.38
CA GLN A 138 30.09 -4.48 -0.17
C GLN A 138 31.25 -5.25 0.49
N ASP A 139 30.90 -6.33 1.16
CA ASP A 139 31.85 -7.27 1.72
C ASP A 139 31.91 -8.54 0.85
N ASN A 140 33.11 -8.93 0.46
CA ASN A 140 33.33 -10.17 -0.29
C ASN A 140 34.30 -11.09 0.49
N SER A 141 33.90 -12.33 0.70
CA SER A 141 34.74 -13.36 1.29
C SER A 141 34.95 -14.52 0.32
N THR A 142 36.04 -15.26 0.53
CA THR A 142 36.33 -16.48 -0.22
C THR A 142 35.31 -17.56 0.15
N ILE A 143 34.87 -18.36 -0.84
CA ILE A 143 34.05 -19.55 -0.59
C ILE A 143 34.88 -20.53 0.21
N ASP A 144 34.34 -20.90 1.37
CA ASP A 144 34.89 -21.97 2.22
C ASP A 144 33.91 -23.16 2.31
N ASP A 145 34.11 -24.05 3.28
CA ASP A 145 33.20 -25.20 3.50
C ASP A 145 31.82 -24.79 4.06
N GLY A 146 31.61 -23.49 4.34
CA GLY A 146 30.35 -22.96 4.83
C GLY A 146 29.38 -22.58 3.70
N THR A 147 28.15 -22.28 4.09
CA THR A 147 27.08 -21.80 3.21
C THR A 147 26.85 -20.29 3.34
N ASP A 148 27.79 -19.58 3.95
CA ASP A 148 27.64 -18.15 4.26
C ASP A 148 27.70 -17.32 2.99
N ALA A 149 26.68 -16.53 2.80
CA ALA A 149 26.57 -15.57 1.70
C ALA A 149 26.54 -14.15 2.27
N ASN A 150 27.29 -13.24 1.66
CA ASN A 150 27.32 -11.85 2.06
C ASN A 150 26.20 -11.07 1.35
N GLY A 151 25.42 -10.35 2.13
CA GLY A 151 24.50 -9.34 1.63
C GLY A 151 25.15 -7.98 1.50
N GLN A 152 24.38 -7.00 1.09
CA GLN A 152 24.80 -5.60 1.03
C GLN A 152 23.95 -4.75 1.99
N GLU A 153 24.55 -3.72 2.56
CA GLU A 153 23.83 -2.73 3.36
C GLU A 153 23.55 -1.50 2.53
N LEU A 154 22.27 -1.16 2.41
CA LEU A 154 21.78 -0.02 1.67
C LEU A 154 21.22 1.02 2.64
N ILE A 155 21.77 2.22 2.62
CA ILE A 155 21.31 3.34 3.46
C ILE A 155 20.54 4.32 2.59
N TYR A 156 19.31 4.62 3.01
CA TYR A 156 18.44 5.61 2.40
C TYR A 156 18.18 6.74 3.38
N THR A 157 18.51 7.98 2.97
CA THR A 157 18.24 9.18 3.76
C THR A 157 16.99 9.87 3.22
N GLY A 158 15.90 9.77 3.96
CA GLY A 158 14.60 10.30 3.58
C GLY A 158 14.36 11.71 4.09
N VAL A 159 13.80 12.55 3.24
CA VAL A 159 13.40 13.93 3.57
C VAL A 159 11.94 14.17 3.22
N GLU A 160 11.39 15.28 3.70
CA GLU A 160 10.04 15.71 3.34
C GLU A 160 10.01 16.24 1.90
N THR A 161 8.88 16.00 1.20
CA THR A 161 8.66 16.56 -0.13
C THR A 161 8.48 18.08 -0.06
N ALA A 162 8.97 18.80 -1.07
CA ALA A 162 8.68 20.22 -1.23
C ALA A 162 7.22 20.44 -1.65
N HIS A 163 6.69 19.51 -2.44
CA HIS A 163 5.29 19.49 -2.84
C HIS A 163 4.35 19.35 -1.65
N LYS A 164 3.32 20.18 -1.60
CA LYS A 164 2.27 20.14 -0.57
C LYS A 164 1.05 19.42 -1.12
N PHE A 165 0.77 18.26 -0.57
CA PHE A 165 -0.37 17.46 -0.97
C PHE A 165 -1.69 18.11 -0.58
N THR A 166 -2.67 18.06 -1.48
CA THR A 166 -3.98 18.70 -1.29
C THR A 166 -4.70 18.21 -0.05
N LYS A 167 -4.62 16.90 0.22
CA LYS A 167 -5.27 16.25 1.36
C LYS A 167 -4.79 16.76 2.72
N THR A 168 -3.54 17.18 2.82
CA THR A 168 -2.92 17.60 4.10
C THR A 168 -2.55 19.07 4.14
N GLY A 169 -2.40 19.73 3.00
CA GLY A 169 -1.85 21.07 2.85
C GLY A 169 -0.36 21.17 3.19
N LYS A 170 0.33 20.04 3.32
CA LYS A 170 1.73 19.92 3.76
C LYS A 170 2.50 18.93 2.89
N GLY A 171 3.83 19.05 2.90
CA GLY A 171 4.70 17.99 2.40
C GLY A 171 4.52 16.70 3.20
N ALA A 172 5.05 15.62 2.68
CA ALA A 172 5.00 14.32 3.35
C ALA A 172 6.33 13.59 3.18
N ARG A 173 6.74 12.84 4.21
CA ARG A 173 7.93 11.98 4.16
C ARG A 173 7.57 10.57 3.73
N ALA A 174 6.45 10.07 4.25
CA ALA A 174 5.98 8.72 4.00
C ALA A 174 4.47 8.62 4.15
N ILE A 175 3.91 7.60 3.51
CA ILE A 175 2.56 7.11 3.74
C ILE A 175 2.64 5.67 4.22
N ASN A 176 1.73 5.30 5.11
CA ASN A 176 1.60 3.94 5.62
C ASN A 176 0.13 3.54 5.53
N VAL A 177 -0.16 2.40 4.93
CA VAL A 177 -1.53 1.90 4.75
C VAL A 177 -1.69 0.56 5.45
N GLU A 178 -2.57 0.49 6.43
CA GLU A 178 -2.94 -0.74 7.13
C GLU A 178 -3.89 -1.56 6.27
N THR A 179 -3.43 -2.71 5.78
CA THR A 179 -4.26 -3.58 4.92
C THR A 179 -5.35 -4.30 5.69
N ALA A 180 -5.14 -4.57 6.98
CA ALA A 180 -6.11 -5.26 7.83
C ALA A 180 -7.46 -4.53 7.98
N LYS A 181 -7.49 -3.21 7.74
CA LYS A 181 -8.74 -2.43 7.75
C LYS A 181 -9.51 -2.50 6.45
N ASP A 182 -8.91 -3.02 5.39
CA ASP A 182 -9.50 -3.19 4.05
C ASP A 182 -10.20 -1.92 3.51
N LEU A 183 -9.70 -0.75 3.83
CA LEU A 183 -10.28 0.54 3.44
C LEU A 183 -9.77 1.08 2.10
N VAL A 184 -8.68 0.50 1.58
CA VAL A 184 -7.98 0.93 0.37
C VAL A 184 -7.73 -0.27 -0.53
N ASP A 185 -7.84 -0.09 -1.85
CA ASP A 185 -7.41 -1.10 -2.80
C ASP A 185 -5.87 -1.13 -2.85
N THR A 186 -5.29 -2.27 -2.49
CA THR A 186 -3.84 -2.47 -2.45
C THR A 186 -3.31 -3.39 -3.54
N ALA A 187 -4.16 -3.89 -4.46
CA ALA A 187 -3.77 -4.86 -5.48
C ALA A 187 -2.61 -4.36 -6.38
N ASN A 188 -2.58 -3.06 -6.68
CA ASN A 188 -1.56 -2.43 -7.52
C ASN A 188 -0.78 -1.34 -6.76
N PHE A 189 -0.66 -1.47 -5.44
CA PHE A 189 -0.08 -0.42 -4.58
C PHE A 189 1.36 -0.05 -4.95
N PHE A 190 2.15 -1.00 -5.43
CA PHE A 190 3.55 -0.79 -5.84
C PHE A 190 3.74 -0.66 -7.36
N ALA A 191 2.68 -0.67 -8.16
CA ALA A 191 2.77 -0.40 -9.60
C ALA A 191 3.08 1.07 -9.90
N THR A 192 2.68 1.98 -9.00
CA THR A 192 3.00 3.41 -9.02
C THR A 192 3.24 3.89 -7.61
N VAL A 193 4.02 4.96 -7.45
CA VAL A 193 4.21 5.58 -6.13
C VAL A 193 2.90 6.16 -5.65
N GLN A 194 2.43 5.68 -4.52
CA GLN A 194 1.24 6.22 -3.88
C GLN A 194 1.58 7.45 -3.04
N THR A 195 0.67 8.43 -3.04
CA THR A 195 0.81 9.70 -2.32
C THR A 195 -0.45 9.95 -1.47
N PRO A 196 -0.44 10.91 -0.55
CA PRO A 196 -1.65 11.27 0.17
C PRO A 196 -2.85 11.56 -0.72
N ASP A 197 -2.64 12.12 -1.93
CA ASP A 197 -3.71 12.51 -2.85
C ASP A 197 -4.17 11.36 -3.78
N THR A 198 -3.31 10.36 -4.05
CA THR A 198 -3.66 9.22 -4.92
C THR A 198 -4.36 8.10 -4.15
N ILE A 199 -4.20 8.03 -2.84
CA ILE A 199 -4.89 7.04 -2.01
C ILE A 199 -6.34 7.44 -1.82
N THR A 200 -7.23 6.65 -2.42
CA THR A 200 -8.68 6.80 -2.28
C THR A 200 -9.28 5.63 -1.50
N PRO A 201 -10.32 5.87 -0.70
CA PRO A 201 -11.05 4.78 -0.05
C PRO A 201 -11.67 3.84 -1.08
N LYS A 202 -11.80 2.58 -0.76
CA LYS A 202 -12.64 1.65 -1.52
C LYS A 202 -14.07 2.18 -1.56
N VAL A 203 -14.69 2.15 -2.73
CA VAL A 203 -16.10 2.51 -2.88
C VAL A 203 -16.94 1.31 -2.45
N ALA A 204 -17.67 1.47 -1.35
CA ALA A 204 -18.67 0.49 -0.94
C ALA A 204 -19.97 0.73 -1.72
N TYR A 205 -20.54 -0.37 -2.21
CA TYR A 205 -21.85 -0.37 -2.84
C TYR A 205 -22.94 -0.84 -1.86
N THR A 206 -24.14 -0.31 -2.05
CA THR A 206 -25.31 -0.71 -1.27
C THR A 206 -25.92 -1.95 -1.90
N ILE A 207 -26.02 -3.02 -1.10
CA ILE A 207 -26.77 -4.22 -1.48
C ILE A 207 -28.10 -4.18 -0.74
N THR A 208 -29.18 -4.07 -1.49
CA THR A 208 -30.54 -4.09 -0.95
C THR A 208 -31.13 -5.47 -1.19
N ILE A 209 -31.39 -6.19 -0.12
CA ILE A 209 -32.04 -7.52 -0.17
C ILE A 209 -33.51 -7.35 0.19
N VAL A 210 -34.36 -7.66 -0.78
CA VAL A 210 -35.82 -7.60 -0.63
C VAL A 210 -36.37 -9.02 -0.60
N GLN A 211 -37.15 -9.34 0.41
CA GLN A 211 -37.88 -10.59 0.55
C GLN A 211 -39.35 -10.38 0.16
N GLY A 212 -40.01 -11.44 -0.30
CA GLY A 212 -41.44 -11.45 -0.47
C GLY A 212 -42.18 -11.52 0.90
N GLU A 213 -43.40 -12.06 0.91
CA GLU A 213 -44.17 -12.23 2.15
C GLU A 213 -43.51 -13.24 3.11
N SER A 214 -42.66 -14.14 2.58
CA SER A 214 -41.85 -15.11 3.30
C SER A 214 -40.37 -14.90 3.03
N THR A 215 -39.48 -15.49 3.85
CA THR A 215 -38.06 -15.55 3.57
C THR A 215 -37.81 -16.56 2.45
N ASN A 216 -37.48 -16.05 1.25
CA ASN A 216 -37.37 -16.86 0.05
C ASN A 216 -35.92 -17.09 -0.42
N GLY A 217 -34.95 -16.59 0.33
CA GLY A 217 -33.55 -16.80 0.03
C GLY A 217 -32.62 -15.98 0.91
N PHE A 218 -31.34 -16.15 0.69
CA PHE A 218 -30.29 -15.39 1.37
C PHE A 218 -29.09 -15.17 0.45
N VAL A 219 -28.21 -14.27 0.86
CA VAL A 219 -26.98 -13.91 0.14
C VAL A 219 -25.79 -14.14 1.07
N THR A 220 -24.70 -14.68 0.51
CA THR A 220 -23.44 -14.85 1.25
C THR A 220 -22.26 -14.24 0.49
N LYS A 221 -21.25 -13.84 1.26
CA LYS A 221 -19.93 -13.40 0.77
C LYS A 221 -18.87 -14.17 1.56
N GLY A 222 -18.04 -14.96 0.88
CA GLY A 222 -17.01 -15.76 1.54
C GLY A 222 -17.53 -16.75 2.59
N GLY A 223 -18.82 -17.17 2.48
CA GLY A 223 -19.50 -18.05 3.45
C GLY A 223 -20.27 -17.32 4.55
N GLU A 224 -20.10 -16.02 4.71
CA GLU A 224 -20.81 -15.21 5.71
C GLU A 224 -22.10 -14.61 5.12
N PHE A 225 -23.13 -14.45 5.95
CA PHE A 225 -24.38 -13.85 5.53
C PHE A 225 -24.24 -12.35 5.25
N VAL A 226 -24.78 -11.93 4.10
CA VAL A 226 -24.87 -10.52 3.70
C VAL A 226 -26.21 -9.96 4.13
N THR A 227 -26.18 -8.79 4.77
CA THR A 227 -27.35 -7.99 5.11
C THR A 227 -27.29 -6.65 4.39
N ASN A 228 -28.37 -5.87 4.43
CA ASN A 228 -28.38 -4.51 3.85
C ASN A 228 -27.36 -3.55 4.50
N ALA A 229 -26.83 -3.91 5.67
CA ALA A 229 -25.78 -3.14 6.36
C ALA A 229 -24.36 -3.65 6.10
N THR A 230 -24.21 -4.76 5.38
CA THR A 230 -22.88 -5.34 5.08
C THR A 230 -22.18 -4.52 3.99
N PRO A 231 -21.01 -3.94 4.25
CA PRO A 231 -20.26 -3.22 3.22
C PRO A 231 -19.77 -4.21 2.15
N ILE A 232 -20.11 -3.94 0.92
CA ILE A 232 -19.71 -4.73 -0.24
C ILE A 232 -18.98 -3.80 -1.21
N TYR A 233 -17.83 -4.24 -1.70
CA TYR A 233 -16.99 -3.43 -2.56
C TYR A 233 -17.06 -3.90 -4.03
N LYS A 234 -16.56 -3.06 -4.91
CA LYS A 234 -16.46 -3.37 -6.34
C LYS A 234 -15.67 -4.67 -6.56
N ASP A 235 -16.13 -5.47 -7.53
CA ASP A 235 -15.54 -6.75 -7.96
C ASP A 235 -15.60 -7.88 -6.91
N GLU A 236 -16.20 -7.68 -5.75
CA GLU A 236 -16.50 -8.76 -4.81
C GLU A 236 -17.61 -9.68 -5.35
N THR A 237 -17.51 -10.95 -5.02
CA THR A 237 -18.47 -11.96 -5.49
C THR A 237 -19.42 -12.34 -4.38
N LEU A 238 -20.72 -12.21 -4.66
CA LEU A 238 -21.81 -12.68 -3.81
C LEU A 238 -22.32 -14.01 -4.33
N LEU A 239 -22.70 -14.90 -3.43
CA LEU A 239 -23.47 -16.10 -3.74
C LEU A 239 -24.93 -15.87 -3.29
N ILE A 240 -25.84 -16.05 -4.22
CA ILE A 240 -27.28 -15.84 -4.03
C ILE A 240 -27.96 -17.21 -3.98
N HIS A 241 -28.64 -17.47 -2.88
CA HIS A 241 -29.23 -18.75 -2.52
C HIS A 241 -30.76 -18.64 -2.45
N PRO A 242 -31.51 -18.86 -3.53
CA PRO A 242 -32.97 -18.93 -3.50
C PRO A 242 -33.45 -20.20 -2.79
N TYR A 243 -34.55 -20.13 -2.05
CA TYR A 243 -35.19 -21.27 -1.43
C TYR A 243 -36.36 -21.82 -2.27
N ASN A 244 -36.60 -23.11 -2.21
CA ASN A 244 -37.82 -23.77 -2.67
C ASN A 244 -38.37 -23.29 -4.02
N SER A 245 -37.52 -23.18 -5.01
CA SER A 245 -37.89 -22.71 -6.35
C SER A 245 -38.34 -21.26 -6.43
N ALA A 246 -38.07 -20.44 -5.38
CA ALA A 246 -38.34 -19.01 -5.40
C ALA A 246 -37.68 -18.34 -6.63
N ARG A 247 -38.36 -17.36 -7.17
CA ARG A 247 -37.83 -16.55 -8.27
C ARG A 247 -36.95 -15.44 -7.71
N THR A 248 -35.81 -15.23 -8.31
CA THR A 248 -34.89 -14.16 -7.90
C THR A 248 -34.71 -13.17 -9.04
N SER A 249 -34.90 -11.92 -8.75
CA SER A 249 -34.52 -10.83 -9.66
C SER A 249 -33.41 -9.99 -9.03
N MET A 250 -32.48 -9.59 -9.85
CA MET A 250 -31.37 -8.76 -9.44
C MET A 250 -31.22 -7.60 -10.43
N VAL A 251 -31.13 -6.40 -9.89
CA VAL A 251 -30.86 -5.19 -10.66
C VAL A 251 -29.70 -4.46 -10.03
N TYR A 252 -28.68 -4.15 -10.80
CA TYR A 252 -27.66 -3.24 -10.36
C TYR A 252 -27.69 -1.94 -11.16
N SER A 253 -27.24 -0.86 -10.52
CA SER A 253 -27.23 0.47 -11.15
C SER A 253 -25.88 1.16 -10.91
N VAL A 254 -25.49 2.02 -11.87
CA VAL A 254 -24.40 2.97 -11.73
C VAL A 254 -24.97 4.37 -11.93
N GLY A 255 -24.72 5.25 -10.95
CA GLY A 255 -25.27 6.61 -10.98
C GLY A 255 -26.81 6.67 -10.99
N GLY A 256 -27.49 5.66 -10.43
CA GLY A 256 -28.95 5.58 -10.36
C GLY A 256 -29.63 5.03 -11.60
N ALA A 257 -28.91 4.75 -12.68
CA ALA A 257 -29.46 4.10 -13.89
C ALA A 257 -29.22 2.58 -13.83
N ALA A 258 -30.29 1.79 -14.07
CA ALA A 258 -30.17 0.34 -14.15
C ALA A 258 -29.29 -0.06 -15.34
N ILE A 259 -28.26 -0.88 -15.09
CA ILE A 259 -27.34 -1.35 -16.13
C ILE A 259 -27.63 -2.82 -16.48
N GLU A 260 -27.94 -3.64 -15.49
CA GLU A 260 -28.23 -5.06 -15.70
C GLU A 260 -29.43 -5.49 -14.86
N THR A 261 -30.29 -6.29 -15.48
CA THR A 261 -31.38 -7.00 -14.79
C THR A 261 -31.24 -8.48 -15.09
N ARG A 262 -31.19 -9.28 -14.03
CA ARG A 262 -31.12 -10.73 -14.15
C ARG A 262 -32.29 -11.37 -13.40
N ASN A 263 -33.08 -12.19 -14.10
CA ASN A 263 -34.15 -12.98 -13.52
C ASN A 263 -33.73 -14.45 -13.53
N GLN A 264 -33.73 -15.07 -12.35
CA GLN A 264 -33.37 -16.46 -12.15
C GLN A 264 -34.57 -17.20 -11.52
N ALA A 265 -35.00 -18.28 -12.13
CA ALA A 265 -36.01 -19.17 -11.59
C ALA A 265 -35.37 -20.42 -11.00
N GLY A 266 -35.96 -20.95 -9.90
CA GLY A 266 -35.48 -22.15 -9.23
C GLY A 266 -34.62 -21.88 -8.02
N ASN A 267 -34.24 -22.95 -7.30
CA ASN A 267 -33.46 -22.94 -6.07
C ASN A 267 -31.93 -23.14 -6.30
N THR A 268 -31.44 -22.85 -7.49
CA THR A 268 -30.02 -23.01 -7.82
C THR A 268 -29.25 -21.79 -7.33
N THR A 269 -28.24 -22.02 -6.50
CA THR A 269 -27.29 -20.97 -6.10
C THR A 269 -26.52 -20.45 -7.31
N PHE A 270 -26.38 -19.17 -7.42
CA PHE A 270 -25.59 -18.53 -8.46
C PHE A 270 -24.71 -17.41 -7.92
N SER A 271 -23.61 -17.12 -8.64
CA SER A 271 -22.66 -16.07 -8.28
C SER A 271 -22.97 -14.75 -8.99
N TYR A 272 -22.70 -13.65 -8.31
CA TYR A 272 -22.78 -12.31 -8.84
C TYR A 272 -21.55 -11.49 -8.44
N THR A 273 -20.85 -10.91 -9.40
CA THR A 273 -19.76 -9.97 -9.15
C THR A 273 -20.31 -8.55 -9.09
N VAL A 274 -20.12 -7.91 -7.96
CA VAL A 274 -20.67 -6.58 -7.67
C VAL A 274 -19.97 -5.50 -8.48
N ARG A 275 -20.76 -4.69 -9.19
CA ARG A 275 -20.26 -3.59 -10.04
C ARG A 275 -20.88 -2.23 -9.73
N GLY A 276 -21.85 -2.21 -8.82
CA GLY A 276 -22.59 -1.01 -8.43
C GLY A 276 -23.63 -1.34 -7.37
N ASP A 277 -24.36 -0.32 -6.93
CA ASP A 277 -25.50 -0.51 -6.04
C ASP A 277 -26.46 -1.53 -6.65
N THR A 278 -26.82 -2.53 -5.85
CA THR A 278 -27.54 -3.71 -6.34
C THR A 278 -28.73 -4.01 -5.46
N THR A 279 -29.90 -4.22 -6.08
CA THR A 279 -31.10 -4.73 -5.42
C THR A 279 -31.31 -6.19 -5.81
N ILE A 280 -31.37 -7.07 -4.82
CA ILE A 280 -31.65 -8.48 -4.98
C ILE A 280 -33.02 -8.74 -4.39
N THR A 281 -33.98 -9.13 -5.22
CA THR A 281 -35.37 -9.40 -4.79
C THR A 281 -35.67 -10.90 -4.91
N PHE A 282 -36.06 -11.47 -3.81
CA PHE A 282 -36.61 -12.83 -3.77
C PHE A 282 -38.13 -12.76 -3.78
N TYR A 283 -38.76 -13.41 -4.75
CA TYR A 283 -40.21 -13.44 -4.90
C TYR A 283 -40.78 -14.68 -4.25
N ASP A 284 -42.01 -14.58 -3.77
CA ASP A 284 -42.78 -15.73 -3.27
C ASP A 284 -42.98 -16.75 -4.40
N VAL A 285 -43.03 -18.01 -4.00
CA VAL A 285 -43.43 -19.11 -4.88
C VAL A 285 -44.91 -18.96 -5.20
N GLN A 286 -45.26 -18.84 -6.49
CA GLN A 286 -46.66 -18.86 -6.93
C GLN A 286 -47.16 -20.26 -7.09
#